data_bf0e1583711bdc57c1d7448aa49d9a32
#
_entry.id   bf0e1583711bdc57c1d7448aa49d9a32
#
_cell.length_a   1.000
_cell.length_b   1.000
_cell.length_c   1.000
_cell.angle_alpha   90.00
_cell.angle_beta   90.00
_cell.angle_gamma   90.00
#
_symmetry.space_group_name_H-M   'P 1'
#
loop_
_entity.id
_entity.type
_entity.pdbx_description
1 polymer ?
#
loop_
_entity_poly.entity_id
_entity_poly.type
_entity_poly.pdbx_seq_one_letter_code
_entity_poly.pdbx_strand_id
1 'polypeptide(L)'
;MEDMFKDKVLLITGGTGSFGSTILHKFANSSLREIRVFSRDEKKQDDLRTELKNDKINFIIGDVRDFHSINVAMEGVDYVFNAAALKQVPSCEFYPMQAIQTNILGSENVLEAAVQNKVKRVVVLSTDKAVYPINTMGMTKALMEKLCINKARMPKVKENGGVFCCTRYGNVMCSRGSIIPLFIKQIKQGLPLTVTEPNMTRFMMTLNDAVDLVIYAFEHGRNGDLFVQKAPAATLEVLATALKKVYTNVNPIYGETEVKVIGT
;
A
#
# COMPACT_ATOMS: atom_id res chain seq x y z
N MET A 1 -4.69 17.41 -11.77
CA MET A 1 -5.05 15.98 -11.74
C MET A 1 -5.72 15.49 -13.05
N GLU A 2 -6.76 16.14 -13.53
CA GLU A 2 -7.51 15.62 -14.69
C GLU A 2 -6.69 15.55 -16.00
N ASP A 3 -5.81 16.48 -16.25
CA ASP A 3 -5.09 16.57 -17.53
C ASP A 3 -4.01 15.47 -17.69
N MET A 4 -3.31 15.12 -16.63
CA MET A 4 -2.24 14.11 -16.67
C MET A 4 -2.77 12.69 -16.93
N PHE A 5 -3.92 12.34 -16.37
CA PHE A 5 -4.51 11.00 -16.47
C PHE A 5 -5.47 10.83 -17.66
N LYS A 6 -5.72 11.91 -18.42
CA LYS A 6 -6.65 11.86 -19.55
C LYS A 6 -6.19 10.84 -20.59
N ASP A 7 -7.10 9.94 -20.93
CA ASP A 7 -6.91 8.87 -21.94
C ASP A 7 -5.76 7.89 -21.65
N LYS A 8 -5.30 7.81 -20.38
CA LYS A 8 -4.21 6.93 -19.92
C LYS A 8 -4.72 5.61 -19.37
N VAL A 9 -3.83 4.62 -19.34
CA VAL A 9 -4.05 3.31 -18.74
C VAL A 9 -3.23 3.22 -17.44
N LEU A 10 -3.91 2.96 -16.32
CA LEU A 10 -3.29 2.75 -15.00
C LEU A 10 -3.37 1.27 -14.63
N LEU A 11 -2.23 0.66 -14.32
CA LEU A 11 -2.15 -0.66 -13.70
C LEU A 11 -1.92 -0.53 -12.18
N ILE A 12 -2.73 -1.22 -11.38
CA ILE A 12 -2.61 -1.29 -9.92
C ILE A 12 -2.33 -2.73 -9.53
N THR A 13 -1.10 -3.05 -9.12
CA THR A 13 -0.78 -4.35 -8.54
C THR A 13 -1.22 -4.40 -7.08
N GLY A 14 -1.74 -5.54 -6.63
CA GLY A 14 -2.31 -5.64 -5.29
C GLY A 14 -3.57 -4.77 -5.10
N GLY A 15 -4.26 -4.46 -6.20
CA GLY A 15 -5.40 -3.54 -6.22
C GLY A 15 -6.61 -3.98 -5.39
N THR A 16 -6.69 -5.25 -4.97
CA THR A 16 -7.73 -5.76 -4.05
C THR A 16 -7.38 -5.60 -2.56
N GLY A 17 -6.18 -5.11 -2.24
CA GLY A 17 -5.79 -4.73 -0.87
C GLY A 17 -6.43 -3.41 -0.43
N SER A 18 -6.47 -3.13 0.88
CA SER A 18 -7.09 -1.89 1.42
C SER A 18 -6.59 -0.63 0.71
N PHE A 19 -5.28 -0.54 0.43
CA PHE A 19 -4.70 0.62 -0.23
C PHE A 19 -5.04 0.65 -1.73
N GLY A 20 -4.83 -0.48 -2.42
CA GLY A 20 -5.11 -0.58 -3.85
C GLY A 20 -6.58 -0.33 -4.19
N SER A 21 -7.52 -0.83 -3.36
CA SER A 21 -8.95 -0.58 -3.55
C SER A 21 -9.32 0.90 -3.34
N THR A 22 -8.67 1.58 -2.40
CA THR A 22 -8.91 3.04 -2.21
C THR A 22 -8.40 3.86 -3.38
N ILE A 23 -7.21 3.52 -3.92
CA ILE A 23 -6.72 4.11 -5.18
C ILE A 23 -7.72 3.84 -6.30
N LEU A 24 -8.21 2.61 -6.42
CA LEU A 24 -9.19 2.23 -7.43
C LEU A 24 -10.47 3.08 -7.35
N HIS A 25 -11.04 3.23 -6.15
CA HIS A 25 -12.22 4.09 -5.94
C HIS A 25 -11.95 5.56 -6.30
N LYS A 26 -10.78 6.09 -5.95
CA LYS A 26 -10.39 7.47 -6.26
C LYS A 26 -10.30 7.71 -7.77
N PHE A 27 -9.80 6.72 -8.52
CA PHE A 27 -9.64 6.82 -9.97
C PHE A 27 -10.83 6.30 -10.80
N ALA A 28 -11.79 5.60 -10.19
CA ALA A 28 -12.93 5.02 -10.90
C ALA A 28 -13.71 6.03 -11.76
N ASN A 29 -13.84 7.28 -11.27
CA ASN A 29 -14.52 8.36 -11.95
C ASN A 29 -13.57 9.39 -12.60
N SER A 30 -12.29 9.06 -12.74
CA SER A 30 -11.29 9.94 -13.36
C SER A 30 -11.38 9.93 -14.90
N SER A 31 -10.57 10.76 -15.54
CA SER A 31 -10.41 10.82 -17.00
C SER A 31 -9.55 9.68 -17.59
N LEU A 32 -9.12 8.69 -16.79
CA LEU A 32 -8.44 7.50 -17.28
C LEU A 32 -9.29 6.74 -18.30
N ARG A 33 -8.66 6.23 -19.34
CA ARG A 33 -9.28 5.36 -20.34
C ARG A 33 -9.55 3.97 -19.77
N GLU A 34 -8.60 3.42 -19.01
CA GLU A 34 -8.66 2.08 -18.46
C GLU A 34 -7.91 2.01 -17.11
N ILE A 35 -8.44 1.22 -16.19
CA ILE A 35 -7.77 0.85 -14.93
C ILE A 35 -7.65 -0.67 -14.88
N ARG A 36 -6.43 -1.20 -14.80
CA ARG A 36 -6.17 -2.62 -14.63
C ARG A 36 -5.88 -2.93 -13.17
N VAL A 37 -6.66 -3.84 -12.59
CA VAL A 37 -6.50 -4.33 -11.22
C VAL A 37 -5.86 -5.71 -11.27
N PHE A 38 -4.58 -5.80 -10.95
CA PHE A 38 -3.81 -7.04 -10.99
C PHE A 38 -3.64 -7.61 -9.59
N SER A 39 -4.20 -8.77 -9.31
CA SER A 39 -4.08 -9.45 -8.02
C SER A 39 -4.38 -10.96 -8.11
N ARG A 40 -4.01 -11.70 -7.07
CA ARG A 40 -4.22 -13.14 -6.97
C ARG A 40 -5.61 -13.54 -6.46
N ASP A 41 -6.29 -12.61 -5.80
CA ASP A 41 -7.51 -12.89 -5.02
C ASP A 41 -8.75 -12.69 -5.91
N GLU A 42 -9.20 -13.77 -6.54
CA GLU A 42 -10.38 -13.80 -7.41
C GLU A 42 -11.64 -13.30 -6.70
N LYS A 43 -11.87 -13.75 -5.45
CA LYS A 43 -13.06 -13.37 -4.69
C LYS A 43 -13.14 -11.87 -4.46
N LYS A 44 -12.04 -11.24 -4.07
CA LYS A 44 -12.02 -9.78 -3.87
C LYS A 44 -12.12 -9.00 -5.19
N GLN A 45 -11.64 -9.56 -6.29
CA GLN A 45 -11.85 -8.95 -7.61
C GLN A 45 -13.33 -8.98 -7.98
N ASP A 46 -14.01 -10.09 -7.73
CA ASP A 46 -15.43 -10.23 -8.00
C ASP A 46 -16.29 -9.30 -7.12
N ASP A 47 -15.94 -9.19 -5.83
CA ASP A 47 -16.59 -8.25 -4.90
C ASP A 47 -16.47 -6.80 -5.41
N LEU A 48 -15.26 -6.37 -5.80
CA LEU A 48 -15.01 -5.03 -6.33
C LEU A 48 -15.69 -4.80 -7.69
N ARG A 49 -15.74 -5.80 -8.56
CA ARG A 49 -16.45 -5.73 -9.84
C ARG A 49 -17.95 -5.51 -9.62
N THR A 50 -18.52 -6.24 -8.69
CA THR A 50 -19.94 -6.13 -8.33
C THR A 50 -20.27 -4.79 -7.67
N GLU A 51 -19.36 -4.27 -6.84
CA GLU A 51 -19.50 -2.99 -6.15
C GLU A 51 -19.40 -1.81 -7.10
N LEU A 52 -18.35 -1.77 -7.94
CA LEU A 52 -18.00 -0.59 -8.74
C LEU A 52 -18.79 -0.51 -10.05
N LYS A 53 -19.13 -1.64 -10.67
CA LYS A 53 -19.89 -1.72 -11.96
C LYS A 53 -19.41 -0.69 -13.00
N ASN A 54 -18.11 -0.64 -13.24
CA ASN A 54 -17.48 0.36 -14.09
C ASN A 54 -16.69 -0.32 -15.21
N ASP A 55 -17.10 -0.13 -16.46
CA ASP A 55 -16.53 -0.79 -17.64
C ASP A 55 -15.07 -0.38 -17.95
N LYS A 56 -14.58 0.72 -17.34
CA LYS A 56 -13.17 1.10 -17.46
C LYS A 56 -12.25 0.21 -16.63
N ILE A 57 -12.79 -0.57 -15.68
CA ILE A 57 -12.00 -1.36 -14.74
C ILE A 57 -11.88 -2.79 -15.25
N ASN A 58 -10.66 -3.16 -15.61
CA ASN A 58 -10.32 -4.51 -16.04
C ASN A 58 -9.62 -5.26 -14.89
N PHE A 59 -10.24 -6.34 -14.42
CA PHE A 59 -9.72 -7.19 -13.35
C PHE A 59 -8.93 -8.35 -13.94
N ILE A 60 -7.64 -8.44 -13.58
CA ILE A 60 -6.70 -9.44 -14.09
C ILE A 60 -6.22 -10.31 -12.92
N ILE A 61 -6.48 -11.61 -12.98
CA ILE A 61 -5.94 -12.57 -12.02
C ILE A 61 -4.50 -12.87 -12.41
N GLY A 62 -3.56 -12.63 -11.48
CA GLY A 62 -2.14 -12.92 -11.70
C GLY A 62 -1.30 -12.68 -10.47
N ASP A 63 -0.06 -13.12 -10.52
CA ASP A 63 0.91 -13.03 -9.43
C ASP A 63 2.15 -12.24 -9.89
N VAL A 64 2.53 -11.20 -9.17
CA VAL A 64 3.75 -10.40 -9.47
C VAL A 64 5.03 -11.24 -9.45
N ARG A 65 5.02 -12.41 -8.80
CA ARG A 65 6.14 -13.35 -8.80
C ARG A 65 6.32 -14.05 -10.15
N ASP A 66 5.31 -14.05 -10.99
CA ASP A 66 5.35 -14.55 -12.36
C ASP A 66 5.57 -13.38 -13.33
N PHE A 67 6.78 -13.33 -13.89
CA PHE A 67 7.16 -12.28 -14.83
C PHE A 67 6.28 -12.26 -16.09
N HIS A 68 5.96 -13.44 -16.63
CA HIS A 68 5.16 -13.52 -17.85
C HIS A 68 3.75 -12.92 -17.62
N SER A 69 3.11 -13.30 -16.51
CA SER A 69 1.78 -12.82 -16.15
C SER A 69 1.72 -11.29 -16.01
N ILE A 70 2.69 -10.70 -15.28
CA ILE A 70 2.73 -9.24 -15.09
C ILE A 70 3.14 -8.50 -16.38
N ASN A 71 4.01 -9.09 -17.20
CA ASN A 71 4.45 -8.46 -18.45
C ASN A 71 3.30 -8.35 -19.46
N VAL A 72 2.49 -9.38 -19.61
CA VAL A 72 1.28 -9.34 -20.46
C VAL A 72 0.28 -8.31 -19.93
N ALA A 73 0.04 -8.26 -18.62
CA ALA A 73 -0.85 -7.27 -18.01
C ALA A 73 -0.33 -5.82 -18.18
N MET A 74 0.97 -5.64 -18.46
CA MET A 74 1.62 -4.34 -18.61
C MET A 74 1.54 -3.78 -20.04
N GLU A 75 1.11 -4.56 -21.04
CA GLU A 75 1.05 -4.12 -22.43
C GLU A 75 0.13 -2.89 -22.60
N GLY A 76 0.67 -1.80 -23.16
CA GLY A 76 -0.06 -0.55 -23.37
C GLY A 76 -0.40 0.24 -22.12
N VAL A 77 0.21 -0.09 -20.95
CA VAL A 77 0.07 0.66 -19.70
C VAL A 77 0.91 1.92 -19.73
N ASP A 78 0.32 3.06 -19.34
CA ASP A 78 1.03 4.32 -19.16
C ASP A 78 1.59 4.50 -17.75
N TYR A 79 0.81 4.12 -16.73
CA TYR A 79 1.13 4.34 -15.32
C TYR A 79 0.98 3.06 -14.50
N VAL A 80 1.88 2.86 -13.54
CA VAL A 80 1.85 1.72 -12.62
C VAL A 80 1.87 2.19 -11.18
N PHE A 81 0.92 1.71 -10.39
CA PHE A 81 1.01 1.75 -8.93
C PHE A 81 1.29 0.34 -8.39
N ASN A 82 2.52 0.13 -7.91
CA ASN A 82 2.93 -1.16 -7.36
C ASN A 82 2.66 -1.23 -5.85
N ALA A 83 1.51 -1.82 -5.47
CA ALA A 83 1.11 -2.02 -4.08
C ALA A 83 1.08 -3.51 -3.65
N ALA A 84 1.42 -4.44 -4.55
CA ALA A 84 1.50 -5.86 -4.23
C ALA A 84 2.64 -6.12 -3.25
N ALA A 85 2.32 -6.63 -2.05
CA ALA A 85 3.32 -6.96 -1.04
C ALA A 85 2.77 -7.85 0.07
N LEU A 86 3.67 -8.56 0.76
CA LEU A 86 3.45 -9.06 2.10
C LEU A 86 3.83 -7.95 3.09
N LYS A 87 2.90 -7.57 3.99
CA LYS A 87 3.05 -6.43 4.89
C LYS A 87 2.93 -6.76 6.37
N GLN A 88 2.50 -7.96 6.71
CA GLN A 88 2.35 -8.38 8.10
C GLN A 88 3.72 -8.81 8.65
N VAL A 89 4.20 -8.12 9.68
CA VAL A 89 5.52 -8.38 10.27
C VAL A 89 5.64 -9.83 10.73
N PRO A 90 4.71 -10.40 11.54
CA PRO A 90 4.82 -11.79 11.98
C PRO A 90 4.87 -12.77 10.80
N SER A 91 4.02 -12.59 9.78
CA SER A 91 4.01 -13.47 8.62
C SER A 91 5.32 -13.41 7.83
N CYS A 92 5.93 -12.23 7.72
CA CYS A 92 7.20 -12.08 7.03
C CYS A 92 8.36 -12.72 7.82
N GLU A 93 8.31 -12.66 9.16
CA GLU A 93 9.30 -13.35 10.02
C GLU A 93 9.18 -14.87 9.90
N PHE A 94 7.95 -15.42 9.93
CA PHE A 94 7.74 -16.87 9.78
C PHE A 94 8.02 -17.39 8.38
N TYR A 95 7.78 -16.57 7.34
CA TYR A 95 7.92 -16.95 5.95
C TYR A 95 8.80 -15.97 5.16
N PRO A 96 10.09 -15.82 5.52
CA PRO A 96 10.96 -14.79 4.94
C PRO A 96 11.14 -14.97 3.43
N MET A 97 11.19 -16.20 2.93
CA MET A 97 11.28 -16.46 1.49
C MET A 97 10.05 -15.97 0.73
N GLN A 98 8.85 -16.06 1.30
CA GLN A 98 7.64 -15.52 0.68
C GLN A 98 7.66 -13.99 0.61
N ALA A 99 8.22 -13.36 1.67
CA ALA A 99 8.43 -11.91 1.67
C ALA A 99 9.46 -11.49 0.61
N ILE A 100 10.58 -12.20 0.48
CA ILE A 100 11.60 -11.98 -0.57
C ILE A 100 10.98 -12.14 -1.96
N GLN A 101 10.30 -13.26 -2.21
CA GLN A 101 9.69 -13.54 -3.52
C GLN A 101 8.65 -12.50 -3.92
N THR A 102 7.85 -12.01 -2.97
CA THR A 102 6.78 -11.05 -3.28
C THR A 102 7.30 -9.61 -3.29
N ASN A 103 7.99 -9.19 -2.22
CA ASN A 103 8.36 -7.78 -2.04
C ASN A 103 9.60 -7.40 -2.85
N ILE A 104 10.54 -8.31 -3.06
CA ILE A 104 11.77 -8.05 -3.80
C ILE A 104 11.63 -8.54 -5.24
N LEU A 105 11.55 -9.85 -5.47
CA LEU A 105 11.53 -10.40 -6.82
C LEU A 105 10.25 -10.03 -7.58
N GLY A 106 9.09 -10.03 -6.91
CA GLY A 106 7.85 -9.59 -7.51
C GLY A 106 7.87 -8.10 -7.89
N SER A 107 8.48 -7.25 -7.08
CA SER A 107 8.66 -5.84 -7.45
C SER A 107 9.69 -5.68 -8.58
N GLU A 108 10.76 -6.48 -8.60
CA GLU A 108 11.71 -6.50 -9.73
C GLU A 108 11.00 -6.87 -11.03
N ASN A 109 10.13 -7.89 -11.02
CA ASN A 109 9.33 -8.28 -12.18
C ASN A 109 8.43 -7.12 -12.67
N VAL A 110 7.74 -6.44 -11.74
CA VAL A 110 6.90 -5.27 -12.09
C VAL A 110 7.73 -4.16 -12.72
N LEU A 111 8.88 -3.85 -12.14
CA LEU A 111 9.77 -2.80 -12.62
C LEU A 111 10.38 -3.15 -13.99
N GLU A 112 10.80 -4.40 -14.18
CA GLU A 112 11.35 -4.88 -15.46
C GLU A 112 10.27 -4.88 -16.55
N ALA A 113 9.07 -5.38 -16.25
CA ALA A 113 7.94 -5.31 -17.18
C ALA A 113 7.61 -3.86 -17.56
N ALA A 114 7.67 -2.92 -16.60
CA ALA A 114 7.47 -1.51 -16.86
C ALA A 114 8.54 -0.91 -17.80
N VAL A 115 9.80 -1.32 -17.64
CA VAL A 115 10.90 -0.92 -18.55
C VAL A 115 10.67 -1.46 -19.96
N GLN A 116 10.31 -2.75 -20.08
CA GLN A 116 10.09 -3.40 -21.39
C GLN A 116 8.89 -2.79 -22.13
N ASN A 117 7.81 -2.47 -21.40
CA ASN A 117 6.60 -1.87 -21.96
C ASN A 117 6.63 -0.33 -22.03
N LYS A 118 7.77 0.29 -21.77
CA LYS A 118 7.97 1.76 -21.89
C LYS A 118 6.99 2.57 -21.04
N VAL A 119 6.63 2.06 -19.88
CA VAL A 119 5.73 2.72 -18.93
C VAL A 119 6.28 4.10 -18.55
N LYS A 120 5.42 5.10 -18.53
CA LYS A 120 5.83 6.49 -18.30
C LYS A 120 6.03 6.82 -16.83
N ARG A 121 5.23 6.26 -15.93
CA ARG A 121 5.38 6.50 -14.49
C ARG A 121 5.11 5.26 -13.68
N VAL A 122 6.02 4.99 -12.75
CA VAL A 122 5.88 3.90 -11.77
C VAL A 122 6.03 4.49 -10.37
N VAL A 123 5.02 4.31 -9.54
CA VAL A 123 5.07 4.62 -8.10
C VAL A 123 5.04 3.32 -7.32
N VAL A 124 6.08 3.08 -6.52
CA VAL A 124 6.22 1.87 -5.70
C VAL A 124 5.90 2.17 -4.25
N LEU A 125 4.97 1.41 -3.68
CA LEU A 125 4.54 1.56 -2.30
C LEU A 125 5.55 0.98 -1.32
N SER A 126 6.16 1.82 -0.49
CA SER A 126 7.05 1.44 0.61
C SER A 126 6.45 1.75 2.00
N THR A 127 7.25 1.81 3.03
CA THR A 127 6.84 1.96 4.42
C THR A 127 7.89 2.72 5.24
N ASP A 128 7.47 3.34 6.34
CA ASP A 128 8.36 3.88 7.39
C ASP A 128 9.31 2.83 7.96
N LYS A 129 8.90 1.56 7.97
CA LYS A 129 9.70 0.43 8.47
C LYS A 129 10.88 0.04 7.56
N ALA A 130 10.97 0.65 6.38
CA ALA A 130 12.15 0.55 5.51
C ALA A 130 13.30 1.47 5.97
N VAL A 131 13.03 2.38 6.93
CA VAL A 131 14.05 3.23 7.56
C VAL A 131 14.62 2.48 8.76
N TYR A 132 15.93 2.21 8.76
CA TYR A 132 16.58 1.39 9.80
C TYR A 132 15.81 0.08 10.07
N PRO A 133 15.67 -0.79 9.06
CA PRO A 133 14.78 -1.94 9.14
C PRO A 133 15.30 -2.98 10.13
N ILE A 134 14.48 -3.32 11.13
CA ILE A 134 14.78 -4.31 12.18
C ILE A 134 14.01 -5.63 12.00
N ASN A 135 13.17 -5.72 10.97
CA ASN A 135 12.38 -6.91 10.70
C ASN A 135 12.37 -7.23 9.20
N THR A 136 12.05 -8.49 8.87
CA THR A 136 12.06 -9.01 7.48
C THR A 136 11.19 -8.19 6.53
N MET A 137 10.02 -7.74 6.99
CA MET A 137 9.14 -6.92 6.15
C MET A 137 9.82 -5.58 5.81
N GLY A 138 10.37 -4.88 6.79
CA GLY A 138 11.11 -3.63 6.57
C GLY A 138 12.34 -3.82 5.70
N MET A 139 13.13 -4.88 5.94
CA MET A 139 14.32 -5.22 5.13
C MET A 139 13.97 -5.45 3.67
N THR A 140 12.92 -6.24 3.40
CA THR A 140 12.48 -6.50 2.02
C THR A 140 11.96 -5.25 1.32
N LYS A 141 11.29 -4.36 2.05
CA LYS A 141 10.84 -3.07 1.51
C LYS A 141 12.00 -2.11 1.25
N ALA A 142 13.01 -2.07 2.12
CA ALA A 142 14.21 -1.27 1.90
C ALA A 142 14.98 -1.73 0.64
N LEU A 143 15.10 -3.04 0.41
CA LEU A 143 15.70 -3.58 -0.81
C LEU A 143 14.85 -3.27 -2.05
N MET A 144 13.52 -3.37 -1.96
CA MET A 144 12.61 -2.98 -3.03
C MET A 144 12.80 -1.52 -3.46
N GLU A 145 12.98 -0.58 -2.51
CA GLU A 145 13.30 0.82 -2.81
C GLU A 145 14.62 0.94 -3.60
N LYS A 146 15.64 0.18 -3.20
CA LYS A 146 16.93 0.17 -3.92
C LYS A 146 16.78 -0.35 -5.35
N LEU A 147 15.94 -1.38 -5.58
CA LEU A 147 15.63 -1.86 -6.92
C LEU A 147 14.93 -0.78 -7.76
N CYS A 148 13.94 -0.09 -7.20
CA CYS A 148 13.25 0.99 -7.90
C CYS A 148 14.22 2.13 -8.28
N ILE A 149 15.07 2.57 -7.34
CA ILE A 149 16.07 3.61 -7.59
C ILE A 149 17.11 3.15 -8.64
N ASN A 150 17.49 1.87 -8.62
CA ASN A 150 18.38 1.31 -9.63
C ASN A 150 17.73 1.35 -11.02
N LYS A 151 16.50 0.86 -11.16
CA LYS A 151 15.75 0.90 -12.43
C LYS A 151 15.56 2.33 -12.95
N ALA A 152 15.24 3.28 -12.06
CA ALA A 152 15.10 4.69 -12.39
C ALA A 152 16.36 5.31 -13.06
N ARG A 153 17.54 4.74 -12.81
CA ARG A 153 18.81 5.19 -13.37
C ARG A 153 19.14 4.59 -14.75
N MET A 154 18.43 3.54 -15.15
CA MET A 154 18.70 2.84 -16.41
C MET A 154 18.51 3.76 -17.61
N PRO A 155 19.44 3.71 -18.62
CA PRO A 155 19.33 4.51 -19.83
C PRO A 155 17.98 4.35 -20.54
N LYS A 156 17.49 3.13 -20.68
CA LYS A 156 16.18 2.83 -21.30
C LYS A 156 15.01 3.56 -20.65
N VAL A 157 15.01 3.71 -19.33
CA VAL A 157 13.95 4.44 -18.60
C VAL A 157 14.01 5.92 -18.94
N LYS A 158 15.21 6.50 -18.93
CA LYS A 158 15.45 7.93 -19.24
C LYS A 158 15.11 8.25 -20.70
N GLU A 159 15.55 7.44 -21.63
CA GLU A 159 15.31 7.58 -23.07
C GLU A 159 13.82 7.52 -23.41
N ASN A 160 13.07 6.67 -22.71
CA ASN A 160 11.62 6.57 -22.84
C ASN A 160 10.85 7.70 -22.11
N GLY A 161 11.52 8.61 -21.42
CA GLY A 161 10.91 9.62 -20.58
C GLY A 161 10.18 9.03 -19.36
N GLY A 162 10.61 7.85 -18.93
CA GLY A 162 10.02 7.16 -17.77
C GLY A 162 10.47 7.77 -16.44
N VAL A 163 9.59 7.77 -15.45
CA VAL A 163 9.84 8.22 -14.08
C VAL A 163 9.44 7.13 -13.10
N PHE A 164 10.40 6.62 -12.34
CA PHE A 164 10.21 5.59 -11.34
C PHE A 164 10.58 6.16 -9.97
N CYS A 165 9.64 6.13 -9.03
CA CYS A 165 9.81 6.67 -7.68
C CYS A 165 9.08 5.81 -6.64
N CYS A 166 9.31 6.12 -5.36
CA CYS A 166 8.71 5.41 -4.24
C CYS A 166 7.97 6.37 -3.31
N THR A 167 6.99 5.83 -2.58
CA THR A 167 6.31 6.52 -1.48
C THR A 167 6.45 5.72 -0.20
N ARG A 168 6.81 6.36 0.92
CA ARG A 168 6.83 5.77 2.26
C ARG A 168 5.64 6.24 3.07
N TYR A 169 5.01 5.31 3.76
CA TYR A 169 3.88 5.57 4.65
C TYR A 169 4.20 5.14 6.07
N GLY A 170 3.61 5.86 7.02
CA GLY A 170 3.43 5.41 8.39
C GLY A 170 2.30 4.40 8.52
N ASN A 171 1.70 4.35 9.69
CA ASN A 171 0.55 3.49 9.92
C ASN A 171 -0.71 4.13 9.30
N VAL A 172 -1.25 3.50 8.29
CA VAL A 172 -2.54 3.92 7.72
C VAL A 172 -3.66 3.48 8.66
N MET A 173 -4.37 4.46 9.22
CA MET A 173 -5.47 4.24 10.17
C MET A 173 -6.54 3.32 9.58
N CYS A 174 -7.08 2.43 10.41
CA CYS A 174 -8.13 1.49 10.06
C CYS A 174 -7.78 0.53 8.91
N SER A 175 -6.52 0.44 8.49
CA SER A 175 -6.14 -0.54 7.50
C SER A 175 -6.25 -1.97 8.06
N ARG A 176 -6.57 -2.94 7.19
CA ARG A 176 -6.75 -4.34 7.58
C ARG A 176 -5.53 -4.88 8.34
N GLY A 177 -5.79 -5.49 9.51
CA GLY A 177 -4.74 -6.04 10.38
C GLY A 177 -3.92 -5.00 11.14
N SER A 178 -4.40 -3.74 11.22
CA SER A 178 -3.78 -2.70 12.04
C SER A 178 -4.37 -2.64 13.45
N ILE A 179 -3.70 -1.87 14.33
CA ILE A 179 -4.03 -1.81 15.76
C ILE A 179 -5.42 -1.24 16.05
N ILE A 180 -5.88 -0.24 15.28
CA ILE A 180 -7.18 0.38 15.49
C ILE A 180 -8.32 -0.64 15.30
N PRO A 181 -8.44 -1.39 14.20
CA PRO A 181 -9.41 -2.47 14.08
C PRO A 181 -9.33 -3.53 15.17
N LEU A 182 -8.11 -3.87 15.65
CA LEU A 182 -7.93 -4.78 16.77
C LEU A 182 -8.57 -4.22 18.05
N PHE A 183 -8.26 -2.99 18.41
CA PHE A 183 -8.83 -2.33 19.59
C PHE A 183 -10.35 -2.21 19.49
N ILE A 184 -10.89 -1.82 18.35
CA ILE A 184 -12.34 -1.77 18.12
C ILE A 184 -12.98 -3.13 18.35
N LYS A 185 -12.37 -4.20 17.84
CA LYS A 185 -12.86 -5.57 18.04
C LYS A 185 -12.85 -5.94 19.53
N GLN A 186 -11.75 -5.64 20.25
CA GLN A 186 -11.62 -5.92 21.68
C GLN A 186 -12.67 -5.16 22.49
N ILE A 187 -12.87 -3.86 22.26
CA ILE A 187 -13.91 -3.06 22.91
C ILE A 187 -15.30 -3.69 22.70
N LYS A 188 -15.66 -4.01 21.46
CA LYS A 188 -16.96 -4.60 21.14
C LYS A 188 -17.20 -5.98 21.76
N GLN A 189 -16.13 -6.71 22.04
CA GLN A 189 -16.18 -8.03 22.69
C GLN A 189 -16.05 -7.97 24.21
N GLY A 190 -15.93 -6.78 24.81
CA GLY A 190 -15.71 -6.62 26.26
C GLY A 190 -14.35 -7.14 26.72
N LEU A 191 -13.38 -7.24 25.81
CA LEU A 191 -12.03 -7.69 26.11
C LEU A 191 -11.11 -6.49 26.40
N PRO A 192 -10.06 -6.66 27.23
CA PRO A 192 -9.09 -5.61 27.46
C PRO A 192 -8.35 -5.24 26.18
N LEU A 193 -7.98 -3.96 26.03
CA LEU A 193 -7.11 -3.48 24.96
C LEU A 193 -5.68 -3.95 25.23
N THR A 194 -5.16 -4.79 24.36
CA THR A 194 -3.81 -5.34 24.51
C THR A 194 -2.78 -4.41 23.87
N VAL A 195 -1.83 -3.91 24.67
CA VAL A 195 -0.75 -3.02 24.23
C VAL A 195 0.58 -3.70 24.53
N THR A 196 1.49 -3.76 23.55
CA THR A 196 2.82 -4.35 23.73
C THR A 196 3.74 -3.42 24.54
N GLU A 197 3.88 -2.18 24.08
CA GLU A 197 4.69 -1.14 24.72
C GLU A 197 3.91 0.19 24.64
N PRO A 198 3.40 0.73 25.78
CA PRO A 198 2.56 1.94 25.80
C PRO A 198 3.19 3.16 25.13
N ASN A 199 4.50 3.35 25.33
CA ASN A 199 5.25 4.51 24.83
C ASN A 199 5.66 4.36 23.34
N MET A 200 5.44 3.20 22.75
CA MET A 200 5.78 2.97 21.35
C MET A 200 4.98 3.92 20.44
N THR A 201 5.67 4.75 19.67
CA THR A 201 5.06 5.71 18.77
C THR A 201 4.72 5.10 17.41
N ARG A 202 3.68 5.63 16.79
CA ARG A 202 3.28 5.32 15.41
C ARG A 202 2.98 6.62 14.66
N PHE A 203 3.55 6.77 13.48
CA PHE A 203 3.11 7.81 12.56
C PHE A 203 1.73 7.43 12.01
N MET A 204 0.78 8.36 12.13
CA MET A 204 -0.61 8.11 11.79
C MET A 204 -1.00 8.92 10.57
N MET A 205 -1.63 8.27 9.61
CA MET A 205 -2.19 8.95 8.45
C MET A 205 -3.52 8.30 8.04
N THR A 206 -4.38 9.08 7.42
CA THR A 206 -5.60 8.54 6.83
C THR A 206 -5.30 7.80 5.53
N LEU A 207 -6.25 6.99 5.10
CA LEU A 207 -6.13 6.31 3.82
C LEU A 207 -6.18 7.32 2.64
N ASN A 208 -6.92 8.42 2.80
CA ASN A 208 -6.97 9.50 1.82
C ASN A 208 -5.62 10.23 1.71
N ASP A 209 -5.00 10.60 2.84
CA ASP A 209 -3.66 11.22 2.83
C ASP A 209 -2.65 10.33 2.10
N ALA A 210 -2.73 9.02 2.33
CA ALA A 210 -1.86 8.06 1.68
C ALA A 210 -2.09 7.98 0.16
N VAL A 211 -3.34 8.07 -0.29
CA VAL A 211 -3.69 8.15 -1.71
C VAL A 211 -3.22 9.46 -2.34
N ASP A 212 -3.41 10.58 -1.65
CA ASP A 212 -3.00 11.89 -2.13
C ASP A 212 -1.47 11.97 -2.29
N LEU A 213 -0.69 11.31 -1.42
CA LEU A 213 0.76 11.17 -1.59
C LEU A 213 1.14 10.41 -2.86
N VAL A 214 0.38 9.36 -3.23
CA VAL A 214 0.63 8.63 -4.48
C VAL A 214 0.33 9.50 -5.69
N ILE A 215 -0.78 10.23 -5.67
CA ILE A 215 -1.14 11.16 -6.76
C ILE A 215 -0.06 12.23 -6.90
N TYR A 216 0.36 12.82 -5.79
CA TYR A 216 1.46 13.78 -5.77
C TYR A 216 2.76 13.22 -6.37
N ALA A 217 3.09 11.96 -6.04
CA ALA A 217 4.25 11.29 -6.60
C ALA A 217 4.12 11.03 -8.12
N PHE A 218 2.92 10.72 -8.61
CA PHE A 218 2.67 10.63 -10.05
C PHE A 218 2.87 12.00 -10.74
N GLU A 219 2.38 13.08 -10.15
CA GLU A 219 2.42 14.42 -10.76
C GLU A 219 3.83 15.03 -10.72
N HIS A 220 4.53 14.91 -9.60
CA HIS A 220 5.76 15.67 -9.31
C HIS A 220 7.03 14.83 -9.21
N GLY A 221 6.91 13.49 -9.26
CA GLY A 221 8.03 12.57 -9.09
C GLY A 221 9.09 12.74 -10.17
N ARG A 222 10.34 12.60 -9.75
CA ARG A 222 11.54 12.47 -10.58
C ARG A 222 12.16 11.10 -10.36
N ASN A 223 13.01 10.68 -11.30
CA ASN A 223 13.66 9.38 -11.22
C ASN A 223 14.47 9.19 -9.93
N GLY A 224 14.09 8.18 -9.16
CA GLY A 224 14.73 7.80 -7.91
C GLY A 224 14.24 8.57 -6.68
N ASP A 225 13.25 9.45 -6.81
CA ASP A 225 12.66 10.16 -5.67
C ASP A 225 12.00 9.18 -4.69
N LEU A 226 12.06 9.56 -3.42
CA LEU A 226 11.42 8.86 -2.32
C LEU A 226 10.55 9.85 -1.53
N PHE A 227 9.25 9.80 -1.74
CA PHE A 227 8.31 10.71 -1.11
C PHE A 227 7.93 10.22 0.29
N VAL A 228 8.01 11.11 1.27
CA VAL A 228 7.62 10.86 2.66
C VAL A 228 6.71 12.00 3.11
N GLN A 229 5.48 11.67 3.48
CA GLN A 229 4.58 12.67 4.04
C GLN A 229 4.91 12.88 5.52
N LYS A 230 5.02 14.14 5.94
CA LYS A 230 5.09 14.49 7.36
C LYS A 230 3.75 14.17 8.00
N ALA A 231 3.72 13.17 8.87
CA ALA A 231 2.52 12.72 9.56
C ALA A 231 2.64 12.93 11.08
N PRO A 232 1.53 13.20 11.79
CA PRO A 232 1.53 13.24 13.25
C PRO A 232 1.88 11.86 13.80
N ALA A 233 2.49 11.84 14.99
CA ALA A 233 2.77 10.63 15.74
C ALA A 233 1.92 10.55 17.00
N ALA A 234 1.52 9.33 17.38
CA ALA A 234 0.83 9.05 18.63
C ALA A 234 1.44 7.80 19.28
N THR A 235 1.44 7.75 20.63
CA THR A 235 1.79 6.53 21.35
C THR A 235 0.62 5.54 21.34
N LEU A 236 0.91 4.26 21.59
CA LEU A 236 -0.13 3.24 21.68
C LEU A 236 -1.10 3.52 22.84
N GLU A 237 -0.61 4.07 23.95
CA GLU A 237 -1.43 4.52 25.08
C GLU A 237 -2.42 5.61 24.67
N VAL A 238 -1.94 6.63 23.97
CA VAL A 238 -2.81 7.73 23.47
C VAL A 238 -3.88 7.17 22.51
N LEU A 239 -3.52 6.25 21.61
CA LEU A 239 -4.47 5.61 20.70
C LEU A 239 -5.54 4.80 21.45
N ALA A 240 -5.12 3.99 22.43
CA ALA A 240 -6.05 3.22 23.25
C ALA A 240 -7.02 4.13 24.02
N THR A 241 -6.49 5.18 24.67
CA THR A 241 -7.28 6.15 25.41
C THR A 241 -8.28 6.91 24.53
N ALA A 242 -7.84 7.36 23.35
CA ALA A 242 -8.69 8.06 22.40
C ALA A 242 -9.84 7.16 21.91
N LEU A 243 -9.57 5.91 21.59
CA LEU A 243 -10.60 4.96 21.16
C LEU A 243 -11.59 4.64 22.29
N LYS A 244 -11.12 4.42 23.52
CA LYS A 244 -12.02 4.27 24.69
C LYS A 244 -12.96 5.47 24.79
N LYS A 245 -12.43 6.69 24.74
CA LYS A 245 -13.25 7.91 24.84
C LYS A 245 -14.31 7.99 23.73
N VAL A 246 -13.94 7.70 22.48
CA VAL A 246 -14.88 7.69 21.36
C VAL A 246 -15.98 6.65 21.57
N TYR A 247 -15.62 5.43 21.96
CA TYR A 247 -16.60 4.35 22.16
C TYR A 247 -17.45 4.53 23.41
N THR A 248 -16.95 5.16 24.49
CA THR A 248 -17.73 5.56 25.66
C THR A 248 -18.88 6.50 25.29
N ASN A 249 -18.65 7.40 24.33
CA ASN A 249 -19.71 8.28 23.82
C ASN A 249 -20.83 7.51 23.07
N VAL A 250 -20.51 6.33 22.52
CA VAL A 250 -21.50 5.46 21.86
C VAL A 250 -22.25 4.61 22.88
N ASN A 251 -21.53 4.04 23.84
CA ASN A 251 -22.08 3.25 24.95
C ASN A 251 -21.14 3.36 26.15
N PRO A 252 -21.65 3.90 27.31
CA PRO A 252 -20.84 4.10 28.51
C PRO A 252 -20.10 2.87 29.03
N ILE A 253 -20.62 1.66 28.83
CA ILE A 253 -20.01 0.40 29.25
C ILE A 253 -18.61 0.19 28.62
N TYR A 254 -18.37 0.76 27.45
CA TYR A 254 -17.07 0.66 26.78
C TYR A 254 -15.98 1.49 27.47
N GLY A 255 -16.34 2.45 28.31
CA GLY A 255 -15.42 3.23 29.13
C GLY A 255 -14.71 2.40 30.21
N GLU A 256 -15.29 1.27 30.62
CA GLU A 256 -14.73 0.34 31.62
C GLU A 256 -13.67 -0.59 31.02
N THR A 257 -13.50 -0.60 29.67
CA THR A 257 -12.51 -1.44 29.01
C THR A 257 -11.09 -1.20 29.56
N GLU A 258 -10.48 -2.22 30.14
CA GLU A 258 -9.13 -2.18 30.67
C GLU A 258 -8.08 -2.07 29.54
N VAL A 259 -6.96 -1.40 29.81
CA VAL A 259 -5.76 -1.44 28.95
C VAL A 259 -4.72 -2.34 29.59
N LYS A 260 -4.40 -3.45 28.93
CA LYS A 260 -3.45 -4.45 29.44
C LYS A 260 -2.16 -4.43 28.64
N VAL A 261 -1.04 -4.21 29.32
CA VAL A 261 0.29 -4.35 28.73
C VAL A 261 0.67 -5.83 28.70
N ILE A 262 0.99 -6.35 27.50
CA ILE A 262 1.29 -7.78 27.28
C ILE A 262 2.77 -8.04 26.95
N GLY A 263 3.59 -6.98 26.80
CA GLY A 263 4.99 -7.11 26.37
C GLY A 263 5.10 -7.43 24.86
N THR A 264 6.34 -7.55 24.40
CA THR A 264 6.72 -7.89 23.00
C THR A 264 7.10 -9.36 22.88
#